data_0c82f6f21cb7f8e14b6d0a831ec7add5
#
_entry.id   0c82f6f21cb7f8e14b6d0a831ec7add5
#
_cell.length_a   1.000
_cell.length_b   1.000
_cell.length_c   1.000
_cell.angle_alpha   90.00
_cell.angle_beta   90.00
_cell.angle_gamma   90.00
#
_symmetry.space_group_name_H-M   'P 1'
#
loop_
_entity.id
_entity.type
_entity.pdbx_description
1 polymer ?
#
loop_
_entity_poly.entity_id
_entity_poly.type
_entity_poly.pdbx_seq_one_letter_code
_entity_poly.pdbx_strand_id
1 'polypeptide(L)'
;MEIRSNTVLPAERRAVTLHTADGLELVGELSLPLGRPPVATLVCLHPLPTQGGFMDSHLLKKAAWRLPALAGVAVLRFNTRGTASPQGTSQGAFDNGDGEKYDVAAALDLVEAEDLPGIWLLGWSFGTDLALRYGCDPSIVGGILISPPLRFSAPEDLERWAGSGKPLVAIVPELDDYLRPPEARERFPDEHAAWRRGEDVEAFKEQEGVSTTPVTFWVGSNHGASIVRVEPLD
;
A
#
# COMPACT_ATOMS: atom_id res chain seq x y z
N MET A 1 0.51 -7.24 -25.45
CA MET A 1 0.13 -5.79 -25.38
C MET A 1 1.30 -5.04 -24.76
N GLU A 2 1.76 -3.97 -25.42
CA GLU A 2 2.86 -3.15 -24.86
C GLU A 2 2.30 -2.17 -23.81
N ILE A 3 2.86 -2.16 -22.61
CA ILE A 3 2.47 -1.26 -21.54
C ILE A 3 3.53 -0.15 -21.40
N ARG A 4 3.18 1.06 -21.78
CA ARG A 4 4.01 2.27 -21.64
C ARG A 4 3.69 3.02 -20.34
N SER A 5 4.52 3.99 -19.97
CA SER A 5 4.37 4.75 -18.70
C SER A 5 2.99 5.42 -18.54
N ASN A 6 2.34 5.83 -19.62
CA ASN A 6 1.04 6.48 -19.66
C ASN A 6 -0.13 5.54 -20.04
N THR A 7 0.10 4.23 -20.15
CA THR A 7 -0.95 3.28 -20.53
C THR A 7 -1.98 3.18 -19.41
N VAL A 8 -3.24 3.43 -19.78
CA VAL A 8 -4.43 3.22 -18.94
C VAL A 8 -5.19 2.03 -19.51
N LEU A 9 -5.35 0.98 -18.74
CA LEU A 9 -6.08 -0.21 -19.14
C LEU A 9 -7.57 -0.09 -18.81
N PRO A 10 -8.46 -0.83 -19.48
CA PRO A 10 -9.89 -0.80 -19.23
C PRO A 10 -10.21 -1.20 -17.79
N ALA A 11 -11.00 -0.38 -17.10
CA ALA A 11 -11.52 -0.64 -15.76
C ALA A 11 -12.75 0.25 -15.53
N GLU A 12 -13.62 -0.14 -14.64
CA GLU A 12 -14.63 0.75 -14.08
C GLU A 12 -13.94 1.67 -13.07
N ARG A 13 -14.08 2.99 -13.23
CA ARG A 13 -13.51 3.99 -12.31
C ARG A 13 -14.60 4.95 -11.87
N ARG A 14 -14.75 5.09 -10.57
CA ARG A 14 -15.74 6.01 -10.01
C ARG A 14 -15.12 6.85 -8.93
N ALA A 15 -15.44 8.13 -8.91
CA ALA A 15 -15.16 9.00 -7.78
C ALA A 15 -15.94 8.51 -6.56
N VAL A 16 -15.30 8.52 -5.40
CA VAL A 16 -15.91 8.17 -4.11
C VAL A 16 -15.59 9.26 -3.09
N THR A 17 -16.48 9.43 -2.13
CA THR A 17 -16.27 10.27 -0.95
C THR A 17 -16.18 9.34 0.26
N LEU A 18 -15.09 9.46 1.02
CA LEU A 18 -14.92 8.73 2.27
C LEU A 18 -15.36 9.64 3.42
N HIS A 19 -16.15 9.13 4.34
CA HIS A 19 -16.66 9.86 5.50
C HIS A 19 -15.94 9.38 6.75
N THR A 20 -15.16 10.28 7.37
CA THR A 20 -14.41 9.94 8.58
C THR A 20 -15.28 10.01 9.83
N ALA A 21 -14.95 9.24 10.86
CA ALA A 21 -15.69 9.25 12.13
C ALA A 21 -15.63 10.60 12.88
N ASP A 22 -14.65 11.44 12.58
CA ASP A 22 -14.53 12.81 13.09
C ASP A 22 -15.18 13.87 12.16
N GLY A 23 -15.96 13.42 11.16
CA GLY A 23 -16.89 14.26 10.38
C GLY A 23 -16.28 14.93 9.16
N LEU A 24 -15.15 14.46 8.63
CA LEU A 24 -14.54 14.98 7.41
C LEU A 24 -14.98 14.17 6.18
N GLU A 25 -14.96 14.83 5.02
CA GLU A 25 -15.13 14.21 3.71
C GLU A 25 -13.78 14.17 2.97
N LEU A 26 -13.39 12.98 2.53
CA LEU A 26 -12.15 12.77 1.80
C LEU A 26 -12.44 12.38 0.36
N VAL A 27 -11.61 12.92 -0.55
CA VAL A 27 -11.71 12.65 -1.99
C VAL A 27 -10.99 11.35 -2.32
N GLY A 28 -11.68 10.46 -3.06
CA GLY A 28 -11.10 9.19 -3.50
C GLY A 28 -11.59 8.74 -4.88
N GLU A 29 -10.98 7.67 -5.37
CA GLU A 29 -11.38 6.94 -6.59
C GLU A 29 -11.28 5.44 -6.33
N LEU A 30 -12.34 4.72 -6.63
CA LEU A 30 -12.38 3.27 -6.66
C LEU A 30 -12.31 2.79 -8.11
N SER A 31 -11.33 1.93 -8.40
CA SER A 31 -11.12 1.31 -9.71
C SER A 31 -11.38 -0.19 -9.61
N LEU A 32 -12.30 -0.71 -10.42
CA LEU A 32 -12.77 -2.10 -10.40
C LEU A 32 -12.48 -2.81 -11.73
N PRO A 33 -12.24 -4.14 -11.72
CA PRO A 33 -12.15 -4.92 -12.95
C PRO A 33 -13.47 -4.89 -13.72
N LEU A 34 -13.39 -4.86 -15.07
CA LEU A 34 -14.58 -4.92 -15.91
C LEU A 34 -15.09 -6.35 -16.07
N GLY A 35 -16.40 -6.54 -15.91
CA GLY A 35 -17.12 -7.77 -16.27
C GLY A 35 -16.80 -8.98 -15.38
N ARG A 36 -16.12 -8.78 -14.25
CA ARG A 36 -15.84 -9.82 -13.25
C ARG A 36 -15.71 -9.22 -11.86
N PRO A 37 -16.04 -9.95 -10.80
CA PRO A 37 -15.77 -9.48 -9.45
C PRO A 37 -14.26 -9.39 -9.20
N PRO A 38 -13.80 -8.49 -8.33
CA PRO A 38 -12.40 -8.43 -7.92
C PRO A 38 -12.01 -9.69 -7.13
N VAL A 39 -10.74 -10.09 -7.26
CA VAL A 39 -10.17 -11.21 -6.51
C VAL A 39 -9.51 -10.78 -5.20
N ALA A 40 -9.17 -9.51 -5.09
CA ALA A 40 -8.60 -8.85 -3.91
C ALA A 40 -8.78 -7.34 -4.04
N THR A 41 -8.55 -6.63 -2.95
CA THR A 41 -8.66 -5.17 -2.88
C THR A 41 -7.37 -4.56 -2.37
N LEU A 42 -6.90 -3.49 -3.01
CA LEU A 42 -5.74 -2.73 -2.63
C LEU A 42 -6.16 -1.33 -2.19
N VAL A 43 -6.00 -1.03 -0.91
CA VAL A 43 -6.21 0.31 -0.34
C VAL A 43 -4.88 1.05 -0.31
N CYS A 44 -4.78 2.15 -1.05
CA CYS A 44 -3.53 2.88 -1.29
C CYS A 44 -3.41 4.09 -0.36
N LEU A 45 -2.33 4.15 0.41
CA LEU A 45 -1.94 5.23 1.31
C LEU A 45 -0.77 6.00 0.70
N HIS A 46 -0.97 7.28 0.40
CA HIS A 46 -0.03 8.09 -0.37
C HIS A 46 1.15 8.63 0.45
N PRO A 47 2.24 9.11 -0.21
CA PRO A 47 3.37 9.77 0.44
C PRO A 47 2.96 11.04 1.17
N LEU A 48 3.92 11.63 1.91
CA LEU A 48 3.72 12.78 2.79
C LEU A 48 3.07 13.97 2.06
N PRO A 49 1.87 14.43 2.47
CA PRO A 49 1.14 15.50 1.79
C PRO A 49 1.91 16.80 1.73
N THR A 50 2.63 17.15 2.80
CA THR A 50 3.44 18.38 2.90
C THR A 50 4.64 18.39 1.98
N GLN A 51 4.96 17.24 1.35
CA GLN A 51 6.00 17.10 0.33
C GLN A 51 5.43 16.72 -1.04
N GLY A 52 4.17 17.04 -1.29
CA GLY A 52 3.53 16.82 -2.58
C GLY A 52 3.01 15.40 -2.80
N GLY A 53 2.86 14.60 -1.74
CA GLY A 53 2.18 13.31 -1.80
C GLY A 53 0.66 13.46 -1.89
N PHE A 54 0.02 12.68 -2.74
CA PHE A 54 -1.44 12.64 -2.93
C PHE A 54 -1.85 11.37 -3.67
N MET A 55 -3.15 11.11 -3.78
CA MET A 55 -3.69 9.88 -4.36
C MET A 55 -3.21 9.59 -5.80
N ASP A 56 -2.85 10.63 -6.56
CA ASP A 56 -2.32 10.50 -7.93
C ASP A 56 -0.79 10.42 -7.99
N SER A 57 -0.10 10.30 -6.86
CA SER A 57 1.33 9.98 -6.84
C SER A 57 1.59 8.78 -7.76
N HIS A 58 2.59 8.89 -8.62
CA HIS A 58 2.69 8.15 -9.88
C HIS A 58 2.55 6.62 -9.76
N LEU A 59 3.02 6.02 -8.68
CA LEU A 59 2.94 4.59 -8.43
C LEU A 59 1.50 4.16 -8.14
N LEU A 60 0.81 4.89 -7.26
CA LEU A 60 -0.57 4.60 -6.86
C LEU A 60 -1.52 4.80 -8.04
N LYS A 61 -1.30 5.85 -8.82
CA LYS A 61 -2.05 6.11 -10.05
C LYS A 61 -1.88 4.98 -11.06
N LYS A 62 -0.65 4.49 -11.26
CA LYS A 62 -0.38 3.37 -12.16
C LYS A 62 -0.98 2.05 -11.66
N ALA A 63 -1.03 1.83 -10.36
CA ALA A 63 -1.72 0.69 -9.78
C ALA A 63 -3.21 0.70 -10.18
N ALA A 64 -3.91 1.80 -9.95
CA ALA A 64 -5.32 1.97 -10.33
C ALA A 64 -5.56 1.88 -11.85
N TRP A 65 -4.61 2.33 -12.67
CA TRP A 65 -4.72 2.27 -14.12
C TRP A 65 -4.56 0.86 -14.72
N ARG A 66 -3.96 -0.07 -13.97
CA ARG A 66 -3.48 -1.34 -14.56
C ARG A 66 -3.96 -2.57 -13.82
N LEU A 67 -3.93 -2.59 -12.50
CA LEU A 67 -4.20 -3.79 -11.72
C LEU A 67 -5.61 -4.34 -11.89
N PRO A 68 -6.66 -3.51 -12.02
CA PRO A 68 -7.99 -4.05 -12.27
C PRO A 68 -8.04 -4.92 -13.52
N ALA A 69 -7.41 -4.47 -14.62
CA ALA A 69 -7.39 -5.22 -15.87
C ALA A 69 -6.41 -6.41 -15.83
N LEU A 70 -5.20 -6.21 -15.30
CA LEU A 70 -4.13 -7.22 -15.35
C LEU A 70 -4.31 -8.33 -14.33
N ALA A 71 -4.71 -7.97 -13.12
CA ALA A 71 -4.74 -8.88 -11.98
C ALA A 71 -6.14 -9.09 -11.38
N GLY A 72 -7.16 -8.37 -11.85
CA GLY A 72 -8.50 -8.44 -11.27
C GLY A 72 -8.59 -7.86 -9.86
N VAL A 73 -7.70 -6.96 -9.50
CA VAL A 73 -7.62 -6.35 -8.17
C VAL A 73 -8.39 -5.04 -8.16
N ALA A 74 -9.30 -4.86 -7.20
CA ALA A 74 -9.90 -3.56 -6.93
C ALA A 74 -8.84 -2.62 -6.32
N VAL A 75 -8.85 -1.34 -6.69
CA VAL A 75 -7.88 -0.37 -6.16
C VAL A 75 -8.62 0.86 -5.67
N LEU A 76 -8.56 1.10 -4.37
CA LEU A 76 -8.99 2.35 -3.74
C LEU A 76 -7.78 3.26 -3.53
N ARG A 77 -7.84 4.48 -4.06
CA ARG A 77 -6.90 5.57 -3.77
C ARG A 77 -7.68 6.76 -3.27
N PHE A 78 -7.15 7.44 -2.29
CA PHE A 78 -7.80 8.61 -1.72
C PHE A 78 -6.75 9.61 -1.21
N ASN A 79 -7.16 10.86 -1.07
CA ASN A 79 -6.38 11.89 -0.40
C ASN A 79 -6.68 11.85 1.09
N THR A 80 -5.67 11.74 1.92
CA THR A 80 -5.83 11.94 3.37
C THR A 80 -6.25 13.38 3.67
N ARG A 81 -6.68 13.66 4.89
CA ARG A 81 -7.13 14.98 5.35
C ARG A 81 -6.22 16.12 4.90
N GLY A 82 -6.83 17.22 4.44
CA GLY A 82 -6.12 18.42 3.99
C GLY A 82 -5.33 18.28 2.69
N THR A 83 -5.35 17.12 2.04
CA THR A 83 -4.60 16.87 0.81
C THR A 83 -5.40 17.27 -0.42
N ALA A 84 -4.78 17.99 -1.35
CA ALA A 84 -5.35 18.41 -2.62
C ALA A 84 -4.82 17.57 -3.79
N SER A 85 -5.68 17.34 -4.78
CA SER A 85 -5.36 16.70 -6.06
C SER A 85 -6.19 17.29 -7.19
N PRO A 86 -5.97 16.92 -8.46
CA PRO A 86 -6.83 17.32 -9.56
C PRO A 86 -8.31 16.89 -9.38
N GLN A 87 -8.59 15.88 -8.58
CA GLN A 87 -9.94 15.39 -8.29
C GLN A 87 -10.67 16.20 -7.22
N GLY A 88 -9.95 17.01 -6.45
CA GLY A 88 -10.49 17.82 -5.37
C GLY A 88 -9.58 17.88 -4.15
N THR A 89 -10.05 18.51 -3.10
CA THR A 89 -9.35 18.66 -1.82
C THR A 89 -10.13 17.96 -0.72
N SER A 90 -9.48 17.05 -0.01
CA SER A 90 -10.02 16.44 1.21
C SER A 90 -10.11 17.48 2.33
N GLN A 91 -11.18 17.43 3.11
CA GLN A 91 -11.39 18.32 4.24
C GLN A 91 -10.34 18.10 5.34
N GLY A 92 -10.29 19.04 6.30
CA GLY A 92 -9.35 18.98 7.43
C GLY A 92 -7.95 19.47 7.08
N ALA A 93 -6.97 19.02 7.85
CA ALA A 93 -5.55 19.35 7.71
C ALA A 93 -4.68 18.16 8.10
N PHE A 94 -3.48 18.08 7.54
CA PHE A 94 -2.47 17.09 7.92
C PHE A 94 -2.18 17.17 9.42
N ASP A 95 -2.24 16.03 10.11
CA ASP A 95 -2.14 15.93 11.57
C ASP A 95 -1.00 14.97 12.02
N ASN A 96 0.11 14.99 11.29
CA ASN A 96 1.32 14.22 11.61
C ASN A 96 1.08 12.70 11.80
N GLY A 97 0.07 12.16 11.15
CA GLY A 97 -0.30 10.76 11.23
C GLY A 97 -1.31 10.43 12.34
N ASP A 98 -1.65 11.35 13.24
CA ASP A 98 -2.54 11.05 14.37
C ASP A 98 -4.02 11.12 13.97
N GLY A 99 -4.44 12.18 13.31
CA GLY A 99 -5.80 12.31 12.77
C GLY A 99 -6.05 11.37 11.59
N GLU A 100 -5.02 11.06 10.83
CA GLU A 100 -5.09 10.17 9.66
C GLU A 100 -5.56 8.74 10.01
N LYS A 101 -5.60 8.36 11.28
CA LYS A 101 -6.25 7.11 11.74
C LYS A 101 -7.71 7.01 11.30
N TYR A 102 -8.44 8.12 11.34
CA TYR A 102 -9.84 8.17 10.91
C TYR A 102 -9.95 8.08 9.39
N ASP A 103 -8.94 8.56 8.66
CA ASP A 103 -8.89 8.47 7.21
C ASP A 103 -8.67 7.02 6.75
N VAL A 104 -7.76 6.31 7.43
CA VAL A 104 -7.53 4.88 7.19
C VAL A 104 -8.79 4.08 7.52
N ALA A 105 -9.42 4.33 8.67
CA ALA A 105 -10.65 3.67 9.07
C ALA A 105 -11.77 3.91 8.03
N ALA A 106 -11.98 5.15 7.58
CA ALA A 106 -12.98 5.47 6.57
C ALA A 106 -12.72 4.77 5.22
N ALA A 107 -11.45 4.55 4.87
CA ALA A 107 -11.10 3.77 3.68
C ALA A 107 -11.44 2.28 3.83
N LEU A 108 -11.23 1.71 5.01
CA LEU A 108 -11.63 0.34 5.31
C LEU A 108 -13.16 0.19 5.35
N ASP A 109 -13.85 1.09 6.02
CA ASP A 109 -15.33 1.11 6.08
C ASP A 109 -15.94 1.15 4.67
N LEU A 110 -15.36 1.94 3.75
CA LEU A 110 -15.84 2.03 2.38
C LEU A 110 -15.67 0.71 1.64
N VAL A 111 -14.50 0.06 1.70
CA VAL A 111 -14.26 -1.18 0.97
C VAL A 111 -15.04 -2.35 1.57
N GLU A 112 -15.31 -2.34 2.87
CA GLU A 112 -16.18 -3.30 3.54
C GLU A 112 -17.65 -3.09 3.15
N ALA A 113 -18.13 -1.85 3.13
CA ALA A 113 -19.48 -1.52 2.70
C ALA A 113 -19.76 -1.87 1.22
N GLU A 114 -18.72 -1.89 0.38
CA GLU A 114 -18.76 -2.35 -1.01
C GLU A 114 -18.62 -3.88 -1.16
N ASP A 115 -18.52 -4.61 -0.05
CA ASP A 115 -18.32 -6.08 0.00
C ASP A 115 -17.09 -6.53 -0.84
N LEU A 116 -16.01 -5.75 -0.80
CA LEU A 116 -14.81 -6.02 -1.58
C LEU A 116 -13.89 -7.04 -0.88
N PRO A 117 -13.42 -8.09 -1.59
CA PRO A 117 -12.70 -9.19 -0.99
C PRO A 117 -11.23 -8.88 -0.72
N GLY A 118 -10.64 -9.59 0.26
CA GLY A 118 -9.20 -9.72 0.45
C GLY A 118 -8.45 -8.38 0.50
N ILE A 119 -8.71 -7.59 1.54
CA ILE A 119 -8.21 -6.22 1.66
C ILE A 119 -6.72 -6.21 2.02
N TRP A 120 -5.90 -5.59 1.17
CA TRP A 120 -4.49 -5.31 1.38
C TRP A 120 -4.25 -3.81 1.50
N LEU A 121 -3.37 -3.40 2.40
CA LEU A 121 -2.87 -2.03 2.44
C LEU A 121 -1.60 -1.88 1.61
N LEU A 122 -1.54 -0.85 0.77
CA LEU A 122 -0.33 -0.42 0.09
C LEU A 122 0.05 0.97 0.60
N GLY A 123 1.07 1.04 1.44
CA GLY A 123 1.65 2.30 1.86
C GLY A 123 2.86 2.67 0.99
N TRP A 124 3.00 3.96 0.67
CA TRP A 124 4.21 4.50 0.08
C TRP A 124 4.74 5.65 0.93
N SER A 125 6.02 5.58 1.37
CA SER A 125 6.65 6.58 2.24
C SER A 125 5.79 6.82 3.50
N PHE A 126 5.32 8.03 3.78
CA PHE A 126 4.40 8.32 4.90
C PHE A 126 3.20 7.36 4.98
N GLY A 127 2.65 6.95 3.84
CA GLY A 127 1.56 5.96 3.82
C GLY A 127 1.95 4.62 4.45
N THR A 128 3.24 4.28 4.52
CA THR A 128 3.69 3.07 5.22
C THR A 128 3.58 3.21 6.74
N ASP A 129 3.86 4.40 7.27
CA ASP A 129 3.66 4.68 8.70
C ASP A 129 2.18 4.56 9.08
N LEU A 130 1.26 5.06 8.22
CA LEU A 130 -0.17 4.89 8.44
C LEU A 130 -0.59 3.41 8.40
N ALA A 131 -0.08 2.64 7.42
CA ALA A 131 -0.34 1.22 7.33
C ALA A 131 0.14 0.47 8.58
N LEU A 132 1.34 0.78 9.07
CA LEU A 132 1.91 0.16 10.27
C LEU A 132 1.11 0.50 11.53
N ARG A 133 0.76 1.77 11.71
CA ARG A 133 0.07 2.26 12.92
C ARG A 133 -1.38 1.77 13.00
N TYR A 134 -2.10 1.76 11.88
CA TYR A 134 -3.56 1.62 11.87
C TYR A 134 -4.08 0.46 11.02
N GLY A 135 -3.20 -0.19 10.26
CA GLY A 135 -3.61 -1.21 9.30
C GLY A 135 -3.59 -2.65 9.83
N CYS A 136 -3.20 -2.87 11.09
CA CYS A 136 -3.26 -4.22 11.68
C CYS A 136 -4.68 -4.53 12.20
N ASP A 137 -5.66 -4.45 11.30
CA ASP A 137 -7.07 -4.67 11.56
C ASP A 137 -7.48 -6.10 11.16
N PRO A 138 -8.47 -6.74 11.83
CA PRO A 138 -8.95 -8.09 11.48
C PRO A 138 -9.37 -8.25 10.02
N SER A 139 -9.95 -7.23 9.39
CA SER A 139 -10.41 -7.25 8.00
C SER A 139 -9.26 -7.25 6.98
N ILE A 140 -8.05 -6.82 7.40
CA ILE A 140 -6.89 -6.74 6.52
C ILE A 140 -6.21 -8.10 6.38
N VAL A 141 -5.95 -8.51 5.14
CA VAL A 141 -5.21 -9.74 4.81
C VAL A 141 -3.71 -9.54 4.95
N GLY A 142 -3.18 -8.39 4.57
CA GLY A 142 -1.74 -8.11 4.65
C GLY A 142 -1.37 -6.69 4.23
N GLY A 143 -0.09 -6.35 4.29
CA GLY A 143 0.43 -5.04 3.96
C GLY A 143 1.62 -5.07 2.99
N ILE A 144 1.71 -4.02 2.17
CA ILE A 144 2.82 -3.75 1.26
C ILE A 144 3.37 -2.35 1.58
N LEU A 145 4.61 -2.28 2.00
CA LEU A 145 5.29 -1.05 2.38
C LEU A 145 6.34 -0.70 1.33
N ILE A 146 6.21 0.47 0.70
CA ILE A 146 7.15 0.94 -0.30
C ILE A 146 7.92 2.13 0.25
N SER A 147 9.26 2.03 0.29
CA SER A 147 10.14 3.04 0.87
C SER A 147 9.69 3.49 2.27
N PRO A 148 9.58 2.58 3.26
CA PRO A 148 9.11 2.91 4.60
C PRO A 148 10.14 3.79 5.32
N PRO A 149 9.83 5.05 5.69
CA PRO A 149 10.76 5.91 6.40
C PRO A 149 10.79 5.63 7.91
N LEU A 150 9.76 4.98 8.46
CA LEU A 150 9.57 4.68 9.88
C LEU A 150 9.73 5.93 10.77
N ARG A 151 9.11 7.05 10.35
CA ARG A 151 9.19 8.35 11.03
C ARG A 151 8.06 8.61 12.00
N PHE A 152 6.88 8.07 11.72
CA PHE A 152 5.67 8.26 12.50
C PHE A 152 5.20 6.94 13.14
N SER A 153 5.71 5.80 12.72
CA SER A 153 5.50 4.50 13.33
C SER A 153 6.51 4.24 14.45
N ALA A 154 6.08 3.51 15.46
CA ALA A 154 6.89 3.08 16.59
C ALA A 154 7.29 1.59 16.45
N PRO A 155 8.33 1.11 17.19
CA PRO A 155 8.70 -0.32 17.18
C PRO A 155 7.51 -1.25 17.49
N GLU A 156 6.64 -0.85 18.39
CA GLU A 156 5.45 -1.59 18.81
C GLU A 156 4.45 -1.81 17.67
N ASP A 157 4.44 -0.93 16.66
CA ASP A 157 3.63 -1.10 15.46
C ASP A 157 4.15 -2.25 14.59
N LEU A 158 5.48 -2.37 14.46
CA LEU A 158 6.12 -3.48 13.76
C LEU A 158 5.92 -4.81 14.50
N GLU A 159 6.08 -4.80 15.83
CA GLU A 159 5.84 -5.97 16.69
C GLU A 159 4.39 -6.45 16.59
N ARG A 160 3.42 -5.53 16.53
CA ARG A 160 2.00 -5.85 16.35
C ARG A 160 1.75 -6.55 15.03
N TRP A 161 2.35 -6.09 13.93
CA TRP A 161 2.26 -6.74 12.64
C TRP A 161 2.91 -8.13 12.66
N ALA A 162 4.12 -8.26 13.22
CA ALA A 162 4.80 -9.53 13.37
C ALA A 162 3.97 -10.54 14.18
N GLY A 163 3.40 -10.10 15.29
CA GLY A 163 2.54 -10.95 16.15
C GLY A 163 1.16 -11.25 15.57
N SER A 164 0.73 -10.56 14.51
CA SER A 164 -0.58 -10.78 13.90
C SER A 164 -0.67 -12.01 13.01
N GLY A 165 0.45 -12.56 12.58
CA GLY A 165 0.52 -13.62 11.58
C GLY A 165 0.14 -13.18 10.16
N LYS A 166 -0.07 -11.89 9.92
CA LYS A 166 -0.42 -11.35 8.59
C LYS A 166 0.84 -11.07 7.78
N PRO A 167 0.84 -11.39 6.47
CA PRO A 167 1.97 -11.08 5.61
C PRO A 167 2.20 -9.57 5.51
N LEU A 168 3.44 -9.17 5.72
CA LEU A 168 3.90 -7.80 5.54
C LEU A 168 5.11 -7.81 4.60
N VAL A 169 5.00 -7.14 3.46
CA VAL A 169 6.06 -7.02 2.47
C VAL A 169 6.60 -5.61 2.47
N ALA A 170 7.88 -5.42 2.74
CA ALA A 170 8.53 -4.11 2.63
C ALA A 170 9.49 -4.10 1.44
N ILE A 171 9.41 -3.04 0.63
CA ILE A 171 10.31 -2.76 -0.50
C ILE A 171 11.14 -1.55 -0.12
N VAL A 172 12.42 -1.79 0.15
CA VAL A 172 13.37 -0.76 0.59
C VAL A 172 14.37 -0.51 -0.54
N PRO A 173 14.33 0.67 -1.20
CA PRO A 173 15.31 1.02 -2.23
C PRO A 173 16.73 1.11 -1.65
N GLU A 174 17.72 0.67 -2.43
CA GLU A 174 19.13 0.66 -1.99
C GLU A 174 19.67 2.05 -1.65
N LEU A 175 19.20 3.05 -2.39
CA LEU A 175 19.61 4.45 -2.24
C LEU A 175 18.48 5.32 -1.65
N ASP A 176 17.63 4.74 -0.80
CA ASP A 176 16.59 5.52 -0.12
C ASP A 176 17.24 6.60 0.78
N ASP A 177 16.68 7.81 0.75
CA ASP A 177 17.21 8.94 1.50
C ASP A 177 16.89 8.88 2.99
N TYR A 178 15.89 8.09 3.40
CA TYR A 178 15.38 8.04 4.77
C TYR A 178 15.71 6.75 5.49
N LEU A 179 15.60 5.60 4.81
CA LEU A 179 15.85 4.29 5.39
C LEU A 179 16.52 3.38 4.36
N ARG A 180 17.80 3.09 4.56
CA ARG A 180 18.55 2.18 3.69
C ARG A 180 18.42 0.73 4.14
N PRO A 181 18.63 -0.26 3.24
CA PRO A 181 18.49 -1.67 3.58
C PRO A 181 19.24 -2.15 4.83
N PRO A 182 20.49 -1.73 5.11
CA PRO A 182 21.17 -2.12 6.36
C PRO A 182 20.42 -1.66 7.61
N GLU A 183 20.00 -0.39 7.65
CA GLU A 183 19.25 0.18 8.78
C GLU A 183 17.84 -0.42 8.87
N ALA A 184 17.19 -0.67 7.73
CA ALA A 184 15.90 -1.34 7.72
C ALA A 184 15.98 -2.74 8.36
N ARG A 185 17.06 -3.49 8.09
CA ARG A 185 17.28 -4.82 8.71
C ARG A 185 17.39 -4.76 10.23
N GLU A 186 17.95 -3.68 10.78
CA GLU A 186 18.04 -3.49 12.22
C GLU A 186 16.70 -3.13 12.86
N ARG A 187 15.81 -2.48 12.08
CA ARG A 187 14.54 -1.97 12.59
C ARG A 187 13.36 -2.92 12.40
N PHE A 188 13.39 -3.77 11.37
CA PHE A 188 12.40 -4.84 11.21
C PHE A 188 12.81 -6.06 12.04
N PRO A 189 11.89 -6.68 12.82
CA PRO A 189 12.19 -7.84 13.64
C PRO A 189 12.80 -8.99 12.82
N ASP A 190 14.00 -9.43 13.19
CA ASP A 190 14.76 -10.46 12.45
C ASP A 190 14.10 -11.85 12.47
N GLU A 191 13.34 -12.14 13.53
CA GLU A 191 12.74 -13.45 13.76
C GLU A 191 11.71 -13.84 12.68
N HIS A 192 11.23 -12.85 11.92
CA HIS A 192 10.15 -13.02 10.94
C HIS A 192 10.47 -12.38 9.58
N ALA A 193 11.71 -11.94 9.36
CA ALA A 193 12.08 -11.23 8.14
C ALA A 193 12.98 -12.07 7.23
N ALA A 194 12.47 -12.50 6.08
CA ALA A 194 13.28 -13.05 5.00
C ALA A 194 13.75 -11.91 4.08
N TRP A 195 15.03 -11.54 4.19
CA TRP A 195 15.64 -10.50 3.37
C TRP A 195 16.11 -11.06 2.03
N ARG A 196 15.65 -10.47 0.91
CA ARG A 196 16.06 -10.83 -0.45
C ARG A 196 16.57 -9.59 -1.18
N ARG A 197 17.65 -9.74 -1.97
CA ARG A 197 18.02 -8.73 -2.96
C ARG A 197 17.13 -8.90 -4.20
N GLY A 198 16.89 -7.82 -4.94
CA GLY A 198 16.06 -7.86 -6.15
C GLY A 198 16.55 -8.84 -7.21
N GLU A 199 17.83 -9.19 -7.23
CA GLU A 199 18.44 -10.18 -8.12
C GLU A 199 18.01 -11.62 -7.75
N ASP A 200 17.61 -11.87 -6.50
CA ASP A 200 17.21 -13.19 -6.00
C ASP A 200 15.72 -13.49 -6.22
N VAL A 201 14.94 -12.55 -6.74
CA VAL A 201 13.48 -12.69 -6.90
C VAL A 201 13.10 -13.80 -7.86
N GLU A 202 13.88 -14.02 -8.94
CA GLU A 202 13.62 -15.13 -9.87
C GLU A 202 13.98 -16.48 -9.24
N ALA A 203 15.09 -16.55 -8.49
CA ALA A 203 15.47 -17.76 -7.74
C ALA A 203 14.44 -18.09 -6.64
N PHE A 204 13.84 -17.08 -6.02
CA PHE A 204 12.77 -17.25 -5.05
C PHE A 204 11.50 -17.87 -5.67
N LYS A 205 11.09 -17.43 -6.85
CA LYS A 205 9.94 -18.01 -7.57
C LYS A 205 10.14 -19.50 -7.86
N GLU A 206 11.38 -19.93 -8.16
CA GLU A 206 11.71 -21.32 -8.43
C GLU A 206 11.79 -22.19 -7.19
N GLN A 207 12.31 -21.65 -6.05
CA GLN A 207 12.51 -22.41 -4.81
C GLN A 207 11.22 -22.66 -4.02
N GLU A 208 10.30 -21.72 -3.99
CA GLU A 208 9.10 -21.80 -3.14
C GLU A 208 7.96 -22.57 -3.78
N GLY A 209 8.12 -23.04 -5.04
CA GLY A 209 7.07 -23.77 -5.74
C GLY A 209 5.74 -23.01 -5.81
N VAL A 210 5.78 -21.68 -5.75
CA VAL A 210 4.63 -20.80 -5.69
C VAL A 210 3.95 -20.81 -7.06
N SER A 211 3.19 -21.85 -7.28
CA SER A 211 2.13 -21.90 -8.26
C SER A 211 1.00 -21.03 -7.75
N THR A 212 0.72 -19.98 -8.50
CA THR A 212 -0.45 -19.10 -8.39
C THR A 212 -0.39 -17.98 -7.35
N THR A 213 0.09 -16.86 -7.85
CA THR A 213 -0.41 -15.50 -7.68
C THR A 213 -0.23 -14.82 -6.33
N PRO A 214 0.98 -14.51 -5.91
CA PRO A 214 1.19 -13.24 -5.26
C PRO A 214 1.34 -12.18 -6.35
N VAL A 215 0.62 -11.07 -6.22
CA VAL A 215 0.80 -9.91 -7.10
C VAL A 215 2.18 -9.33 -6.83
N THR A 216 3.16 -9.73 -7.62
CA THR A 216 4.52 -9.20 -7.51
C THR A 216 4.60 -7.92 -8.32
N PHE A 217 4.70 -6.78 -7.65
CA PHE A 217 4.94 -5.50 -8.31
C PHE A 217 6.43 -5.33 -8.56
N TRP A 218 6.82 -5.30 -9.84
CA TRP A 218 8.12 -4.83 -10.25
C TRP A 218 8.10 -3.30 -10.40
N VAL A 219 8.84 -2.60 -9.55
CA VAL A 219 9.27 -1.22 -9.82
C VAL A 219 10.70 -1.32 -10.31
N GLY A 220 10.88 -1.50 -11.62
CA GLY A 220 12.19 -1.43 -12.25
C GLY A 220 12.69 0.01 -12.21
N SER A 221 13.60 0.31 -11.31
CA SER A 221 14.61 1.36 -11.48
C SER A 221 15.95 0.66 -11.60
N ASN A 222 16.91 1.26 -12.29
CA ASN A 222 18.29 0.75 -12.47
C ASN A 222 19.09 0.68 -11.15
N HIS A 223 18.41 0.65 -10.02
CA HIS A 223 18.97 0.59 -8.68
C HIS A 223 18.29 -0.56 -7.96
N GLY A 224 19.10 -1.48 -7.43
CA GLY A 224 18.62 -2.63 -6.69
C GLY A 224 17.66 -2.24 -5.55
N ALA A 225 16.65 -3.05 -5.33
CA ALA A 225 15.77 -2.91 -4.17
C ALA A 225 15.90 -4.17 -3.29
N SER A 226 15.87 -3.99 -1.99
CA SER A 226 15.76 -5.11 -1.06
C SER A 226 14.29 -5.32 -0.70
N ILE A 227 13.84 -6.57 -0.72
CA ILE A 227 12.49 -6.96 -0.36
C ILE A 227 12.56 -7.65 1.00
N VAL A 228 11.76 -7.16 1.94
CA VAL A 228 11.53 -7.83 3.23
C VAL A 228 10.16 -8.45 3.17
N ARG A 229 10.08 -9.73 3.43
CA ARG A 229 8.84 -10.44 3.71
C ARG A 229 8.84 -10.78 5.19
N VAL A 230 7.85 -10.30 5.91
CA VAL A 230 7.58 -10.77 7.27
C VAL A 230 6.68 -11.99 7.14
N GLU A 231 7.16 -13.15 7.57
CA GLU A 231 6.37 -14.37 7.52
C GLU A 231 5.56 -14.55 8.81
N PRO A 232 4.38 -15.20 8.73
CA PRO A 232 3.62 -15.55 9.93
C PRO A 232 4.45 -16.50 10.83
N LEU A 233 4.22 -16.39 12.13
CA LEU A 233 4.65 -17.39 13.09
C LEU A 233 3.88 -18.69 12.83
N ASP A 234 4.56 -19.82 12.71
CA ASP A 234 3.95 -21.16 12.75
C ASP A 234 3.40 -21.47 14.16
#